data_e1e27470a42168b02f9520270fa1ced0
#
_entry.id   e1e27470a42168b02f9520270fa1ced0
#
_cell.length_a   1.000
_cell.length_b   1.000
_cell.length_c   1.000
_cell.angle_alpha   90.00
_cell.angle_beta   90.00
_cell.angle_gamma   90.00
#
_symmetry.space_group_name_H-M   'P 1'
#
loop_
_entity.id
_entity.type
_entity.pdbx_description
1 polymer ?
#
loop_
_entity_poly.entity_id
_entity_poly.type
_entity_poly.pdbx_seq_one_letter_code
_entity_poly.pdbx_strand_id
1 'polypeptide(L)'
;MRYVSLFLIILTTISMKGQSIKELIGFSTPSIAKEAQSAVKQGNIINAVNYYRQTIEIIRAERNSGQGVRGDFLAEYAYVLALHHDFEAALMNIDRARIVGTKYGDFYAAQVLTLMGYTDAAQQLMKQAKVPDWINGIYQELNEKYRTTTSINRDAPETALKRANKLAANRQTIQAIALFEELAAIYPHTYIIYLDYSTVWESLGYYAYAAYLLQKGIDLMPQAENENKQIFQNHLTKVNQMKASFENASWLKRLLGLNPPKMMTYVGASAAKDMYSLNGRMGVYTSNKFSASLNLGLNYASEEFSGSIGVSAYKAWGIFVGGLGVTDMFGKDSNTFSLTPSLGLSFLNKSQTSSFDVMLNGYVPFSSDHKFSYSISVGKTIYFDLNGLLK
;
A
#
# COMPACT_ATOMS: atom_id res chain seq x y z
N MET A 1 -36.22 12.91 -11.15
CA MET A 1 -35.99 11.96 -12.26
C MET A 1 -34.93 12.43 -13.28
N ARG A 2 -34.88 13.69 -13.73
CA ARG A 2 -33.89 14.16 -14.73
C ARG A 2 -32.42 14.03 -14.31
N TYR A 3 -32.08 14.14 -13.03
CA TYR A 3 -30.71 14.06 -12.55
C TYR A 3 -30.21 12.63 -12.30
N VAL A 4 -31.09 11.69 -12.01
CA VAL A 4 -30.78 10.24 -11.98
C VAL A 4 -30.44 9.77 -13.39
N SER A 5 -31.15 10.30 -14.41
CA SER A 5 -30.85 10.01 -15.81
C SER A 5 -29.50 10.60 -16.24
N LEU A 6 -29.11 11.79 -15.74
CA LEU A 6 -27.81 12.38 -16.06
C LEU A 6 -26.65 11.62 -15.41
N PHE A 7 -26.82 11.14 -14.18
CA PHE A 7 -25.86 10.30 -13.47
C PHE A 7 -25.75 8.92 -14.13
N LEU A 8 -26.87 8.33 -14.56
CA LEU A 8 -26.88 7.11 -15.36
C LEU A 8 -26.27 7.33 -16.76
N ILE A 9 -26.47 8.48 -17.39
CA ILE A 9 -25.86 8.84 -18.69
C ILE A 9 -24.35 9.04 -18.51
N ILE A 10 -23.89 9.67 -17.43
CA ILE A 10 -22.46 9.77 -17.12
C ILE A 10 -21.87 8.39 -16.83
N LEU A 11 -22.56 7.55 -16.04
CA LEU A 11 -22.15 6.15 -15.80
C LEU A 11 -22.20 5.29 -17.06
N THR A 12 -23.21 5.46 -17.93
CA THR A 12 -23.28 4.73 -19.21
C THR A 12 -22.33 5.28 -20.26
N THR A 13 -22.07 6.59 -20.30
CA THR A 13 -21.04 7.18 -21.18
C THR A 13 -19.62 6.77 -20.73
N ILE A 14 -19.42 6.69 -19.42
CA ILE A 14 -18.21 6.09 -18.82
C ILE A 14 -18.17 4.58 -19.13
N SER A 15 -19.30 3.89 -19.13
CA SER A 15 -19.40 2.45 -19.45
C SER A 15 -19.27 2.18 -20.97
N MET A 16 -19.74 3.04 -21.84
CA MET A 16 -19.63 2.86 -23.31
C MET A 16 -18.24 3.27 -23.88
N LYS A 17 -17.53 4.17 -23.22
CA LYS A 17 -16.08 4.34 -23.37
C LYS A 17 -15.29 3.37 -22.49
N GLY A 18 -15.96 2.44 -21.84
CA GLY A 18 -15.44 1.59 -20.77
C GLY A 18 -14.31 0.66 -21.17
N GLN A 19 -14.16 0.30 -22.44
CA GLN A 19 -12.98 -0.43 -22.89
C GLN A 19 -11.74 0.48 -22.90
N SER A 20 -11.83 1.66 -23.45
CA SER A 20 -10.71 2.59 -23.47
C SER A 20 -10.42 3.20 -22.07
N ILE A 21 -11.46 3.41 -21.24
CA ILE A 21 -11.28 3.87 -19.86
C ILE A 21 -10.79 2.74 -18.93
N LYS A 22 -11.24 1.50 -19.12
CA LYS A 22 -10.68 0.33 -18.42
C LYS A 22 -9.21 0.11 -18.80
N GLU A 23 -8.83 0.30 -20.04
CA GLU A 23 -7.44 0.28 -20.49
C GLU A 23 -6.66 1.48 -19.95
N LEU A 24 -7.21 2.68 -20.01
CA LEU A 24 -6.62 3.92 -19.48
C LEU A 24 -6.46 3.92 -17.95
N ILE A 25 -7.43 3.35 -17.20
CA ILE A 25 -7.40 3.30 -15.74
C ILE A 25 -6.65 2.05 -15.24
N GLY A 26 -6.23 1.16 -16.15
CA GLY A 26 -5.53 -0.09 -15.79
C GLY A 26 -6.41 -1.04 -14.97
N PHE A 27 -7.75 -1.00 -15.13
CA PHE A 27 -8.67 -1.99 -14.56
C PHE A 27 -8.71 -3.28 -15.38
N SER A 28 -8.35 -3.22 -16.65
CA SER A 28 -8.03 -4.39 -17.46
C SER A 28 -6.51 -4.44 -17.65
N THR A 29 -5.96 -5.64 -17.62
CA THR A 29 -4.59 -5.85 -18.05
C THR A 29 -4.51 -5.42 -19.52
N PRO A 30 -3.64 -4.48 -19.93
CA PRO A 30 -3.47 -4.14 -21.33
C PRO A 30 -3.24 -5.40 -22.18
N SER A 31 -3.66 -5.40 -23.44
CA SER A 31 -3.48 -6.57 -24.33
C SER A 31 -2.01 -7.01 -24.36
N ILE A 32 -1.08 -6.06 -24.41
CA ILE A 32 0.37 -6.31 -24.38
C ILE A 32 0.82 -7.01 -23.08
N ALA A 33 0.19 -6.71 -21.94
CA ALA A 33 0.51 -7.40 -20.68
C ALA A 33 0.01 -8.86 -20.68
N LYS A 34 -1.10 -9.15 -21.36
CA LYS A 34 -1.54 -10.55 -21.59
C LYS A 34 -0.58 -11.30 -22.50
N GLU A 35 -0.04 -10.65 -23.51
CA GLU A 35 1.02 -11.19 -24.35
C GLU A 35 2.29 -11.44 -23.56
N ALA A 36 2.65 -10.54 -22.63
CA ALA A 36 3.75 -10.74 -21.71
C ALA A 36 3.54 -11.99 -20.83
N GLN A 37 2.36 -12.15 -20.23
CA GLN A 37 2.02 -13.35 -19.44
C GLN A 37 2.06 -14.62 -20.30
N SER A 38 1.58 -14.57 -21.56
CA SER A 38 1.67 -15.67 -22.50
C SER A 38 3.12 -16.02 -22.84
N ALA A 39 3.96 -15.02 -23.05
CA ALA A 39 5.39 -15.22 -23.31
C ALA A 39 6.10 -15.88 -22.11
N VAL A 40 5.75 -15.51 -20.86
CA VAL A 40 6.25 -16.19 -19.65
C VAL A 40 5.86 -17.67 -19.65
N LYS A 41 4.59 -17.99 -19.92
CA LYS A 41 4.10 -19.38 -19.98
C LYS A 41 4.82 -20.20 -21.03
N GLN A 42 5.23 -19.59 -22.13
CA GLN A 42 6.00 -20.22 -23.20
C GLN A 42 7.52 -20.28 -22.93
N GLY A 43 7.99 -19.75 -21.79
CA GLY A 43 9.40 -19.66 -21.45
C GLY A 43 10.18 -18.60 -22.24
N ASN A 44 9.50 -17.72 -22.97
CA ASN A 44 10.14 -16.64 -23.73
C ASN A 44 10.30 -15.39 -22.88
N ILE A 45 11.24 -15.43 -21.94
CA ILE A 45 11.41 -14.40 -20.91
C ILE A 45 11.84 -13.07 -21.51
N ILE A 46 12.69 -13.08 -22.56
CA ILE A 46 13.15 -11.83 -23.23
C ILE A 46 11.97 -11.06 -23.81
N ASN A 47 11.07 -11.74 -24.52
CA ASN A 47 9.89 -11.09 -25.06
C ASN A 47 8.94 -10.61 -23.95
N ALA A 48 8.80 -11.39 -22.89
CA ALA A 48 8.00 -10.97 -21.72
C ALA A 48 8.52 -9.65 -21.12
N VAL A 49 9.84 -9.53 -20.89
CA VAL A 49 10.48 -8.28 -20.40
C VAL A 49 10.18 -7.11 -21.35
N ASN A 50 10.31 -7.33 -22.67
CA ASN A 50 10.05 -6.29 -23.65
C ASN A 50 8.57 -5.83 -23.65
N TYR A 51 7.62 -6.76 -23.58
CA TYR A 51 6.20 -6.43 -23.51
C TYR A 51 5.84 -5.66 -22.22
N TYR A 52 6.38 -6.06 -21.06
CA TYR A 52 6.17 -5.31 -19.81
C TYR A 52 6.78 -3.90 -19.89
N ARG A 53 7.98 -3.76 -20.47
CA ARG A 53 8.64 -2.47 -20.65
C ARG A 53 7.82 -1.56 -21.57
N GLN A 54 7.39 -2.05 -22.72
CA GLN A 54 6.52 -1.30 -23.65
C GLN A 54 5.21 -0.85 -22.96
N THR A 55 4.58 -1.74 -22.20
CA THR A 55 3.36 -1.40 -21.45
C THR A 55 3.62 -0.26 -20.46
N ILE A 56 4.74 -0.30 -19.73
CA ILE A 56 5.11 0.77 -18.80
C ILE A 56 5.36 2.09 -19.54
N GLU A 57 6.01 2.05 -20.68
CA GLU A 57 6.27 3.24 -21.50
C GLU A 57 4.98 3.85 -22.04
N ILE A 58 4.04 3.03 -22.52
CA ILE A 58 2.71 3.47 -22.96
C ILE A 58 1.96 4.13 -21.79
N ILE A 59 1.88 3.45 -20.63
CA ILE A 59 1.23 4.00 -19.44
C ILE A 59 1.90 5.30 -19.00
N ARG A 60 3.20 5.44 -19.11
CA ARG A 60 3.94 6.68 -18.80
C ARG A 60 3.69 7.78 -19.82
N ALA A 61 3.61 7.46 -21.11
CA ALA A 61 3.32 8.42 -22.15
C ALA A 61 1.89 8.97 -22.04
N GLU A 62 0.93 8.11 -21.69
CA GLU A 62 -0.46 8.50 -21.43
C GLU A 62 -0.61 9.27 -20.10
N ARG A 63 0.45 9.38 -19.31
CA ARG A 63 0.48 10.01 -17.98
C ARG A 63 0.35 11.53 -17.96
N ASN A 64 0.31 12.21 -19.07
CA ASN A 64 -0.22 13.57 -19.09
C ASN A 64 -1.67 13.64 -18.57
N SER A 65 -2.30 12.48 -18.33
CA SER A 65 -3.61 12.27 -17.70
C SER A 65 -3.57 11.96 -16.18
N GLY A 66 -2.41 11.96 -15.49
CA GLY A 66 -2.31 11.76 -14.03
C GLY A 66 -2.29 10.30 -13.54
N GLN A 67 -2.27 9.31 -14.40
CA GLN A 67 -2.36 7.89 -14.00
C GLN A 67 -0.99 7.24 -13.73
N GLY A 68 -0.94 6.43 -12.65
CA GLY A 68 0.23 5.65 -12.26
C GLY A 68 0.18 4.19 -12.73
N VAL A 69 1.34 3.57 -12.88
CA VAL A 69 1.42 2.12 -13.09
C VAL A 69 0.86 1.41 -11.85
N ARG A 70 -0.01 0.41 -12.06
CA ARG A 70 -0.59 -0.38 -10.95
C ARG A 70 0.47 -1.19 -10.22
N GLY A 71 0.30 -1.32 -8.90
CA GLY A 71 1.22 -2.11 -8.08
C GLY A 71 1.28 -3.59 -8.49
N ASP A 72 0.15 -4.21 -8.83
CA ASP A 72 0.12 -5.61 -9.29
C ASP A 72 0.94 -5.80 -10.57
N PHE A 73 0.84 -4.85 -11.50
CA PHE A 73 1.60 -4.88 -12.75
C PHE A 73 3.11 -4.71 -12.52
N LEU A 74 3.51 -3.81 -11.61
CA LEU A 74 4.91 -3.65 -11.22
C LEU A 74 5.46 -4.90 -10.55
N ALA A 75 4.65 -5.59 -9.74
CA ALA A 75 5.04 -6.82 -9.09
C ALA A 75 5.19 -7.99 -10.08
N GLU A 76 4.30 -8.10 -11.06
CA GLU A 76 4.43 -9.06 -12.17
C GLU A 76 5.71 -8.80 -12.98
N TYR A 77 5.95 -7.54 -13.36
CA TYR A 77 7.15 -7.16 -14.09
C TYR A 77 8.42 -7.47 -13.30
N ALA A 78 8.42 -7.24 -11.99
CA ALA A 78 9.53 -7.57 -11.13
C ALA A 78 9.88 -9.07 -11.18
N TYR A 79 8.87 -9.94 -11.15
CA TYR A 79 9.10 -11.37 -11.28
C TYR A 79 9.71 -11.74 -12.63
N VAL A 80 9.23 -11.15 -13.72
CA VAL A 80 9.78 -11.40 -15.07
C VAL A 80 11.22 -10.89 -15.20
N LEU A 81 11.54 -9.75 -14.59
CA LEU A 81 12.92 -9.27 -14.49
C LEU A 81 13.81 -10.25 -13.70
N ALA A 82 13.29 -10.82 -12.63
CA ALA A 82 14.04 -11.83 -11.85
C ALA A 82 14.26 -13.13 -12.64
N LEU A 83 13.28 -13.57 -13.44
CA LEU A 83 13.47 -14.69 -14.39
C LEU A 83 14.53 -14.38 -15.46
N HIS A 84 14.72 -13.11 -15.80
CA HIS A 84 15.77 -12.63 -16.70
C HIS A 84 17.10 -12.35 -15.97
N HIS A 85 17.19 -12.63 -14.68
CA HIS A 85 18.35 -12.36 -13.81
C HIS A 85 18.69 -10.88 -13.58
N ASP A 86 17.76 -9.95 -13.88
CA ASP A 86 17.89 -8.54 -13.53
C ASP A 86 17.31 -8.30 -12.11
N PHE A 87 18.02 -8.80 -11.11
CA PHE A 87 17.54 -8.78 -9.73
C PHE A 87 17.47 -7.39 -9.13
N GLU A 88 18.35 -6.47 -9.50
CA GLU A 88 18.31 -5.10 -9.01
C GLU A 88 17.02 -4.40 -9.45
N ALA A 89 16.72 -4.45 -10.73
CA ALA A 89 15.47 -3.89 -11.25
C ALA A 89 14.23 -4.62 -10.69
N ALA A 90 14.31 -5.93 -10.48
CA ALA A 90 13.24 -6.71 -9.85
C ALA A 90 12.93 -6.22 -8.44
N LEU A 91 13.92 -6.12 -7.56
CA LEU A 91 13.76 -5.65 -6.18
C LEU A 91 13.20 -4.23 -6.13
N MET A 92 13.72 -3.33 -6.99
CA MET A 92 13.19 -1.96 -7.10
C MET A 92 11.71 -1.92 -7.49
N ASN A 93 11.27 -2.77 -8.41
CA ASN A 93 9.88 -2.79 -8.84
C ASN A 93 8.96 -3.43 -7.79
N ILE A 94 9.42 -4.42 -7.03
CA ILE A 94 8.67 -4.96 -5.88
C ILE A 94 8.45 -3.87 -4.81
N ASP A 95 9.49 -3.12 -4.44
CA ASP A 95 9.35 -2.06 -3.45
C ASP A 95 8.40 -0.95 -3.95
N ARG A 96 8.49 -0.58 -5.24
CA ARG A 96 7.53 0.34 -5.87
C ARG A 96 6.11 -0.20 -5.88
N ALA A 97 5.93 -1.48 -6.21
CA ALA A 97 4.63 -2.13 -6.20
C ALA A 97 3.98 -2.07 -4.81
N ARG A 98 4.75 -2.30 -3.76
CA ARG A 98 4.27 -2.21 -2.37
C ARG A 98 3.90 -0.79 -1.97
N ILE A 99 4.65 0.22 -2.40
CA ILE A 99 4.33 1.64 -2.15
C ILE A 99 3.02 2.03 -2.84
N VAL A 100 2.83 1.61 -4.09
CA VAL A 100 1.58 1.89 -4.86
C VAL A 100 0.40 1.11 -4.30
N GLY A 101 0.64 -0.07 -3.76
CA GLY A 101 -0.35 -1.02 -3.28
C GLY A 101 -0.61 -2.13 -4.27
N THR A 102 -0.44 -3.37 -3.81
CA THR A 102 -0.60 -4.57 -4.61
C THR A 102 -1.27 -5.68 -3.80
N LYS A 103 -2.10 -6.48 -4.46
CA LYS A 103 -2.74 -7.66 -3.89
C LYS A 103 -1.77 -8.85 -3.84
N TYR A 104 -0.82 -8.89 -4.76
CA TYR A 104 0.07 -10.02 -4.99
C TYR A 104 1.54 -9.72 -4.67
N GLY A 105 1.79 -8.60 -3.98
CA GLY A 105 3.16 -8.13 -3.72
C GLY A 105 4.00 -9.13 -2.95
N ASP A 106 3.45 -9.77 -1.92
CA ASP A 106 4.18 -10.77 -1.13
C ASP A 106 4.46 -12.04 -1.93
N PHE A 107 3.53 -12.44 -2.82
CA PHE A 107 3.77 -13.56 -3.72
C PHE A 107 4.96 -13.28 -4.64
N TYR A 108 4.91 -12.18 -5.39
CA TYR A 108 5.98 -11.89 -6.35
C TYR A 108 7.31 -11.56 -5.66
N ALA A 109 7.29 -10.91 -4.50
CA ALA A 109 8.49 -10.72 -3.69
C ALA A 109 9.11 -12.06 -3.26
N ALA A 110 8.29 -13.02 -2.83
CA ALA A 110 8.75 -14.34 -2.48
C ALA A 110 9.37 -15.06 -3.69
N GLN A 111 8.77 -14.94 -4.90
CA GLN A 111 9.32 -15.56 -6.10
C GLN A 111 10.66 -14.93 -6.50
N VAL A 112 10.79 -13.59 -6.41
CA VAL A 112 12.06 -12.90 -6.67
C VAL A 112 13.14 -13.40 -5.71
N LEU A 113 12.85 -13.45 -4.40
CA LEU A 113 13.78 -13.95 -3.39
C LEU A 113 14.13 -15.44 -3.60
N THR A 114 13.16 -16.26 -4.01
CA THR A 114 13.39 -17.68 -4.35
C THR A 114 14.37 -17.82 -5.51
N LEU A 115 14.20 -17.03 -6.56
CA LEU A 115 15.09 -17.02 -7.72
C LEU A 115 16.51 -16.57 -7.35
N MET A 116 16.64 -15.67 -6.39
CA MET A 116 17.91 -15.23 -5.82
C MET A 116 18.54 -16.24 -4.85
N GLY A 117 17.80 -17.29 -4.43
CA GLY A 117 18.27 -18.28 -3.47
C GLY A 117 17.96 -18.00 -1.99
N TYR A 118 17.25 -16.92 -1.66
CA TYR A 118 16.87 -16.56 -0.29
C TYR A 118 15.60 -17.27 0.17
N THR A 119 15.71 -18.57 0.38
CA THR A 119 14.55 -19.46 0.61
C THR A 119 13.80 -19.16 1.90
N ASP A 120 14.47 -18.82 2.99
CA ASP A 120 13.83 -18.56 4.27
C ASP A 120 12.96 -17.31 4.22
N ALA A 121 13.51 -16.22 3.66
CA ALA A 121 12.76 -14.97 3.45
C ALA A 121 11.57 -15.18 2.50
N ALA A 122 11.76 -15.95 1.42
CA ALA A 122 10.70 -16.28 0.48
C ALA A 122 9.58 -17.09 1.14
N GLN A 123 9.90 -18.12 1.92
CA GLN A 123 8.92 -18.93 2.63
C GLN A 123 8.12 -18.09 3.63
N GLN A 124 8.76 -17.13 4.28
CA GLN A 124 8.09 -16.24 5.23
C GLN A 124 7.02 -15.39 4.53
N LEU A 125 7.34 -14.82 3.37
CA LEU A 125 6.38 -14.04 2.58
C LEU A 125 5.25 -14.91 2.01
N MET A 126 5.54 -16.17 1.65
CA MET A 126 4.53 -17.08 1.12
C MET A 126 3.44 -17.47 2.12
N LYS A 127 3.68 -17.38 3.43
CA LYS A 127 2.68 -17.75 4.45
C LYS A 127 1.38 -16.96 4.36
N GLN A 128 1.42 -15.73 3.87
CA GLN A 128 0.26 -14.83 3.75
C GLN A 128 -0.01 -14.42 2.29
N ALA A 129 0.80 -14.89 1.36
CA ALA A 129 0.73 -14.50 -0.03
C ALA A 129 -0.49 -15.09 -0.74
N LYS A 130 -1.08 -14.30 -1.63
CA LYS A 130 -2.11 -14.76 -2.57
C LYS A 130 -1.46 -15.05 -3.91
N VAL A 131 -1.65 -16.25 -4.44
CA VAL A 131 -1.14 -16.63 -5.75
C VAL A 131 -2.05 -16.05 -6.84
N PRO A 132 -1.49 -15.36 -7.86
CA PRO A 132 -2.27 -14.93 -9.02
C PRO A 132 -2.70 -16.11 -9.89
N ASP A 133 -3.94 -16.11 -10.38
CA ASP A 133 -4.52 -17.21 -11.14
C ASP A 133 -3.73 -17.52 -12.43
N TRP A 134 -3.20 -16.49 -13.09
CA TRP A 134 -2.53 -16.67 -14.39
C TRP A 134 -1.22 -17.45 -14.32
N ILE A 135 -0.56 -17.49 -13.16
CA ILE A 135 0.73 -18.15 -12.95
C ILE A 135 0.63 -19.35 -11.99
N ASN A 136 -0.55 -19.56 -11.42
CA ASN A 136 -0.79 -20.70 -10.55
C ASN A 136 -0.54 -22.02 -11.29
N GLY A 137 0.22 -22.89 -10.69
CA GLY A 137 0.61 -24.20 -11.27
C GLY A 137 1.89 -24.19 -12.13
N ILE A 138 2.41 -23.02 -12.53
CA ILE A 138 3.63 -22.95 -13.35
C ILE A 138 4.82 -22.24 -12.69
N TYR A 139 4.58 -21.42 -11.67
CA TYR A 139 5.64 -20.60 -11.05
C TYR A 139 6.74 -21.47 -10.40
N GLN A 140 6.39 -22.63 -9.88
CA GLN A 140 7.36 -23.55 -9.27
C GLN A 140 8.36 -24.09 -10.29
N GLU A 141 7.84 -24.54 -11.43
CA GLU A 141 8.66 -25.01 -12.56
C GLU A 141 9.57 -23.89 -13.11
N LEU A 142 9.02 -22.66 -13.24
CA LEU A 142 9.79 -21.52 -13.67
C LEU A 142 10.90 -21.18 -12.67
N ASN A 143 10.60 -21.19 -11.38
CA ASN A 143 11.61 -20.91 -10.36
C ASN A 143 12.71 -21.97 -10.35
N GLU A 144 12.38 -23.23 -10.48
CA GLU A 144 13.37 -24.32 -10.54
C GLU A 144 14.28 -24.17 -11.76
N LYS A 145 13.69 -23.85 -12.92
CA LYS A 145 14.41 -23.66 -14.17
C LYS A 145 15.35 -22.44 -14.17
N TYR A 146 14.92 -21.32 -13.56
CA TYR A 146 15.64 -20.03 -13.61
C TYR A 146 16.32 -19.66 -12.30
N ARG A 147 16.27 -20.51 -11.26
CA ARG A 147 16.97 -20.26 -10.00
C ARG A 147 18.46 -20.08 -10.24
N THR A 148 19.05 -19.08 -9.60
CA THR A 148 20.49 -18.84 -9.63
C THR A 148 21.10 -19.07 -8.25
N THR A 149 22.41 -19.25 -8.20
CA THR A 149 23.17 -19.16 -6.96
C THR A 149 23.42 -17.70 -6.64
N THR A 150 23.21 -17.32 -5.40
CA THR A 150 23.41 -15.95 -4.93
C THR A 150 24.87 -15.54 -5.10
N SER A 151 25.12 -14.39 -5.69
CA SER A 151 26.45 -13.80 -5.68
C SER A 151 26.72 -13.16 -4.32
N ILE A 152 27.84 -13.50 -3.69
CA ILE A 152 28.22 -12.94 -2.40
C ILE A 152 28.68 -11.50 -2.60
N ASN A 153 28.08 -10.56 -1.88
CA ASN A 153 28.51 -9.17 -1.84
C ASN A 153 29.89 -9.08 -1.18
N ARG A 154 30.83 -8.36 -1.79
CA ARG A 154 32.21 -8.22 -1.31
C ARG A 154 32.44 -6.94 -0.51
N ASP A 155 31.40 -6.17 -0.25
CA ASP A 155 31.51 -4.97 0.61
C ASP A 155 31.94 -5.38 2.03
N ALA A 156 32.69 -4.50 2.70
CA ALA A 156 32.99 -4.70 4.12
C ALA A 156 31.68 -4.81 4.92
N PRO A 157 31.59 -5.72 5.91
CA PRO A 157 30.34 -6.04 6.60
C PRO A 157 29.66 -4.81 7.21
N GLU A 158 30.46 -3.87 7.76
CA GLU A 158 29.93 -2.61 8.31
C GLU A 158 29.29 -1.70 7.23
N THR A 159 29.90 -1.63 6.05
CA THR A 159 29.38 -0.84 4.93
C THR A 159 28.12 -1.45 4.38
N ALA A 160 28.09 -2.77 4.21
CA ALA A 160 26.92 -3.50 3.76
C ALA A 160 25.75 -3.41 4.77
N LEU A 161 26.04 -3.50 6.08
CA LEU A 161 25.06 -3.32 7.15
C LEU A 161 24.47 -1.90 7.16
N LYS A 162 25.30 -0.88 7.04
CA LYS A 162 24.86 0.52 6.91
C LYS A 162 23.97 0.70 5.67
N ARG A 163 24.32 0.05 4.55
CA ARG A 163 23.52 0.08 3.32
C ARG A 163 22.17 -0.61 3.53
N ALA A 164 22.15 -1.79 4.18
CA ALA A 164 20.92 -2.52 4.48
C ALA A 164 19.96 -1.69 5.36
N ASN A 165 20.49 -1.08 6.43
CA ASN A 165 19.74 -0.19 7.31
C ASN A 165 19.22 1.06 6.58
N LYS A 166 20.02 1.66 5.69
CA LYS A 166 19.58 2.78 4.85
C LYS A 166 18.45 2.38 3.89
N LEU A 167 18.54 1.19 3.28
CA LEU A 167 17.47 0.66 2.44
C LEU A 167 16.17 0.47 3.24
N ALA A 168 16.26 -0.11 4.43
CA ALA A 168 15.12 -0.29 5.33
C ALA A 168 14.48 1.06 5.72
N ALA A 169 15.29 2.04 6.13
CA ALA A 169 14.83 3.39 6.47
C ALA A 169 14.15 4.10 5.29
N ASN A 170 14.63 3.86 4.06
CA ASN A 170 14.03 4.38 2.83
C ASN A 170 12.81 3.58 2.33
N ARG A 171 12.35 2.59 3.10
CA ARG A 171 11.23 1.69 2.75
C ARG A 171 11.48 0.82 1.50
N GLN A 172 12.72 0.63 1.15
CA GLN A 172 13.16 -0.35 0.16
C GLN A 172 13.34 -1.70 0.87
N THR A 173 12.23 -2.20 1.44
CA THR A 173 12.24 -3.30 2.41
C THR A 173 12.69 -4.62 1.80
N ILE A 174 12.32 -4.90 0.54
CA ILE A 174 12.72 -6.17 -0.11
C ILE A 174 14.19 -6.14 -0.50
N GLN A 175 14.71 -4.98 -0.92
CA GLN A 175 16.15 -4.82 -1.14
C GLN A 175 16.94 -4.97 0.17
N ALA A 176 16.41 -4.41 1.28
CA ALA A 176 17.02 -4.57 2.60
C ALA A 176 17.03 -6.04 3.03
N ILE A 177 15.90 -6.76 2.87
CA ILE A 177 15.80 -8.19 3.18
C ILE A 177 16.84 -8.99 2.41
N ALA A 178 16.96 -8.79 1.09
CA ALA A 178 17.92 -9.49 0.28
C ALA A 178 19.37 -9.27 0.78
N LEU A 179 19.71 -8.03 1.12
CA LEU A 179 21.04 -7.70 1.62
C LEU A 179 21.29 -8.23 3.04
N PHE A 180 20.29 -8.24 3.92
CA PHE A 180 20.41 -8.85 5.25
C PHE A 180 20.57 -10.37 5.18
N GLU A 181 19.85 -11.07 4.28
CA GLU A 181 20.03 -12.51 4.06
C GLU A 181 21.45 -12.82 3.58
N GLU A 182 21.96 -12.02 2.65
CA GLU A 182 23.33 -12.14 2.16
C GLU A 182 24.35 -11.94 3.29
N LEU A 183 24.19 -10.89 4.11
CA LEU A 183 25.05 -10.63 5.26
C LEU A 183 24.98 -11.76 6.30
N ALA A 184 23.79 -12.28 6.61
CA ALA A 184 23.63 -13.37 7.55
C ALA A 184 24.26 -14.68 7.06
N ALA A 185 24.27 -14.90 5.74
CA ALA A 185 24.95 -16.06 5.14
C ALA A 185 26.47 -15.95 5.21
N ILE A 186 27.03 -14.75 5.00
CA ILE A 186 28.48 -14.52 5.01
C ILE A 186 29.02 -14.42 6.44
N TYR A 187 28.29 -13.77 7.34
CA TYR A 187 28.69 -13.48 8.72
C TYR A 187 27.70 -14.06 9.74
N PRO A 188 27.53 -15.39 9.83
CA PRO A 188 26.48 -16.05 10.59
C PRO A 188 26.59 -15.86 12.11
N HIS A 189 27.72 -15.40 12.61
CA HIS A 189 27.98 -15.18 14.05
C HIS A 189 27.93 -13.71 14.47
N THR A 190 27.59 -12.80 13.56
CA THR A 190 27.51 -11.38 13.83
C THR A 190 26.12 -10.97 14.31
N TYR A 191 25.94 -10.87 15.63
CA TYR A 191 24.63 -10.67 16.28
C TYR A 191 23.86 -9.43 15.76
N ILE A 192 24.56 -8.33 15.50
CA ILE A 192 23.95 -7.06 15.07
C ILE A 192 23.17 -7.20 13.75
N ILE A 193 23.61 -8.08 12.84
CA ILE A 193 22.90 -8.35 11.60
C ILE A 193 21.49 -8.87 11.88
N TYR A 194 21.34 -9.82 12.81
CA TYR A 194 20.07 -10.41 13.14
C TYR A 194 19.15 -9.44 13.91
N LEU A 195 19.73 -8.58 14.76
CA LEU A 195 18.98 -7.56 15.47
C LEU A 195 18.38 -6.54 14.49
N ASP A 196 19.22 -6.00 13.61
CA ASP A 196 18.78 -5.03 12.60
C ASP A 196 17.79 -5.66 11.59
N TYR A 197 18.06 -6.90 11.17
CA TYR A 197 17.19 -7.63 10.25
C TYR A 197 15.81 -7.90 10.86
N SER A 198 15.73 -8.18 12.15
CA SER A 198 14.46 -8.39 12.83
C SER A 198 13.53 -7.19 12.74
N THR A 199 14.08 -5.97 12.77
CA THR A 199 13.28 -4.73 12.67
C THR A 199 12.61 -4.55 11.31
N VAL A 200 13.23 -5.05 10.25
CA VAL A 200 12.64 -5.02 8.90
C VAL A 200 11.40 -5.90 8.85
N TRP A 201 11.48 -7.13 9.36
CA TRP A 201 10.35 -8.06 9.41
C TRP A 201 9.24 -7.62 10.36
N GLU A 202 9.61 -7.01 11.49
CA GLU A 202 8.65 -6.38 12.40
C GLU A 202 7.87 -5.27 11.69
N SER A 203 8.56 -4.41 10.92
CA SER A 203 7.92 -3.33 10.17
C SER A 203 6.94 -3.82 9.10
N LEU A 204 7.12 -5.03 8.62
CA LEU A 204 6.24 -5.72 7.68
C LEU A 204 5.09 -6.48 8.39
N GLY A 205 5.11 -6.59 9.73
CA GLY A 205 4.12 -7.32 10.50
C GLY A 205 4.35 -8.84 10.60
N TYR A 206 5.52 -9.33 10.19
CA TYR A 206 5.89 -10.76 10.30
C TYR A 206 6.55 -11.06 11.64
N TYR A 207 5.81 -10.85 12.71
CA TYR A 207 6.30 -10.89 14.09
C TYR A 207 6.92 -12.22 14.50
N ALA A 208 6.44 -13.35 13.97
CA ALA A 208 7.01 -14.66 14.29
C ALA A 208 8.46 -14.79 13.82
N TYR A 209 8.75 -14.31 12.60
CA TYR A 209 10.09 -14.36 12.05
C TYR A 209 10.98 -13.27 12.64
N ALA A 210 10.43 -12.07 12.89
CA ALA A 210 11.12 -11.02 13.63
C ALA A 210 11.58 -11.50 15.00
N ALA A 211 10.70 -12.18 15.77
CA ALA A 211 11.05 -12.76 17.07
C ALA A 211 12.16 -13.82 16.98
N TYR A 212 12.11 -14.68 15.94
CA TYR A 212 13.16 -15.67 15.69
C TYR A 212 14.52 -15.02 15.43
N LEU A 213 14.58 -14.02 14.56
CA LEU A 213 15.82 -13.30 14.25
C LEU A 213 16.35 -12.54 15.48
N LEU A 214 15.47 -11.87 16.21
CA LEU A 214 15.82 -11.13 17.41
C LEU A 214 16.39 -12.06 18.48
N GLN A 215 15.75 -13.23 18.71
CA GLN A 215 16.27 -14.25 19.63
C GLN A 215 17.65 -14.73 19.19
N LYS A 216 17.83 -15.04 17.91
CA LYS A 216 19.13 -15.47 17.36
C LYS A 216 20.21 -14.40 17.58
N GLY A 217 19.89 -13.13 17.37
CA GLY A 217 20.81 -12.03 17.68
C GLY A 217 21.19 -11.98 19.16
N ILE A 218 20.19 -12.09 20.06
CA ILE A 218 20.39 -12.08 21.52
C ILE A 218 21.30 -13.25 21.97
N ASP A 219 21.09 -14.43 21.38
CA ASP A 219 21.88 -15.63 21.72
C ASP A 219 23.35 -15.49 21.29
N LEU A 220 23.62 -14.77 20.23
CA LEU A 220 24.97 -14.50 19.71
C LEU A 220 25.66 -13.31 20.42
N MET A 221 24.96 -12.55 21.24
CA MET A 221 25.55 -11.39 21.94
C MET A 221 26.59 -11.83 22.97
N PRO A 222 27.77 -11.17 23.01
CA PRO A 222 28.78 -11.41 24.02
C PRO A 222 28.27 -11.14 25.43
N GLN A 223 28.78 -11.88 26.43
CA GLN A 223 28.43 -11.67 27.84
C GLN A 223 28.79 -10.27 28.35
N ALA A 224 29.81 -9.64 27.76
CA ALA A 224 30.22 -8.27 28.11
C ALA A 224 29.14 -7.21 27.80
N GLU A 225 28.12 -7.54 26.97
CA GLU A 225 27.04 -6.65 26.57
C GLU A 225 25.71 -6.90 27.30
N ASN A 226 25.78 -7.32 28.57
CA ASN A 226 24.59 -7.70 29.33
C ASN A 226 23.52 -6.59 29.42
N GLU A 227 23.88 -5.32 29.49
CA GLU A 227 22.92 -4.21 29.51
C GLU A 227 22.16 -4.11 28.18
N ASN A 228 22.88 -4.16 27.07
CA ASN A 228 22.27 -4.19 25.74
C ASN A 228 21.39 -5.43 25.54
N LYS A 229 21.87 -6.59 26.04
CA LYS A 229 21.11 -7.84 25.99
C LYS A 229 19.74 -7.72 26.66
N GLN A 230 19.67 -7.06 27.82
CA GLN A 230 18.40 -6.82 28.52
C GLN A 230 17.43 -5.94 27.70
N ILE A 231 17.94 -4.92 27.02
CA ILE A 231 17.13 -4.06 26.15
C ILE A 231 16.50 -4.88 25.02
N PHE A 232 17.28 -5.73 24.37
CA PHE A 232 16.77 -6.58 23.27
C PHE A 232 15.85 -7.70 23.76
N GLN A 233 16.04 -8.24 24.98
CA GLN A 233 15.10 -9.17 25.61
C GLN A 233 13.74 -8.51 25.89
N ASN A 234 13.75 -7.26 26.36
CA ASN A 234 12.53 -6.48 26.54
C ASN A 234 11.83 -6.21 25.19
N HIS A 235 12.60 -5.95 24.15
CA HIS A 235 12.06 -5.80 22.80
C HIS A 235 11.46 -7.11 22.28
N LEU A 236 12.13 -8.24 22.45
CA LEU A 236 11.63 -9.57 22.10
C LEU A 236 10.30 -9.88 22.80
N THR A 237 10.18 -9.52 24.07
CA THR A 237 8.92 -9.66 24.81
C THR A 237 7.79 -8.88 24.15
N LYS A 238 8.04 -7.65 23.72
CA LYS A 238 7.05 -6.83 22.98
C LYS A 238 6.69 -7.45 21.63
N VAL A 239 7.67 -7.92 20.86
CA VAL A 239 7.43 -8.58 19.56
C VAL A 239 6.60 -9.85 19.74
N ASN A 240 6.85 -10.65 20.79
CA ASN A 240 6.05 -11.82 21.11
C ASN A 240 4.61 -11.46 21.53
N GLN A 241 4.40 -10.36 22.26
CA GLN A 241 3.06 -9.84 22.54
C GLN A 241 2.33 -9.42 21.27
N MET A 242 3.02 -8.75 20.33
CA MET A 242 2.45 -8.39 19.02
C MET A 242 2.10 -9.64 18.22
N LYS A 243 2.97 -10.66 18.21
CA LYS A 243 2.70 -11.97 17.59
C LYS A 243 1.43 -12.60 18.15
N ALA A 244 1.33 -12.72 19.48
CA ALA A 244 0.16 -13.29 20.15
C ALA A 244 -1.11 -12.47 19.85
N SER A 245 -1.01 -11.15 19.84
CA SER A 245 -2.10 -10.26 19.47
C SER A 245 -2.55 -10.46 18.02
N PHE A 246 -1.63 -10.76 17.12
CA PHE A 246 -1.93 -11.06 15.73
C PHE A 246 -2.62 -12.41 15.58
N GLU A 247 -2.09 -13.44 16.20
CA GLU A 247 -2.64 -14.80 16.14
C GLU A 247 -4.05 -14.89 16.74
N ASN A 248 -4.29 -14.15 17.83
CA ASN A 248 -5.57 -14.10 18.54
C ASN A 248 -6.50 -12.98 18.05
N ALA A 249 -6.13 -12.25 17.01
CA ALA A 249 -6.92 -11.13 16.54
C ALA A 249 -8.26 -11.58 15.96
N SER A 250 -9.34 -10.94 16.42
CA SER A 250 -10.65 -11.09 15.80
C SER A 250 -10.62 -10.67 14.32
N TRP A 251 -11.59 -11.16 13.54
CA TRP A 251 -11.71 -10.79 12.13
C TRP A 251 -11.75 -9.25 11.93
N LEU A 252 -12.38 -8.53 12.87
CA LEU A 252 -12.47 -7.07 12.86
C LEU A 252 -11.10 -6.42 13.05
N LYS A 253 -10.29 -6.91 14.00
CA LYS A 253 -8.91 -6.45 14.17
C LYS A 253 -8.05 -6.72 12.95
N ARG A 254 -8.23 -7.88 12.30
CA ARG A 254 -7.53 -8.20 11.04
C ARG A 254 -7.97 -7.28 9.89
N LEU A 255 -9.25 -6.91 9.85
CA LEU A 255 -9.79 -5.97 8.87
C LEU A 255 -9.24 -4.55 9.06
N LEU A 256 -9.21 -4.08 10.30
CA LEU A 256 -8.74 -2.73 10.66
C LEU A 256 -7.21 -2.60 10.63
N GLY A 257 -6.48 -3.72 10.68
CA GLY A 257 -5.02 -3.75 10.76
C GLY A 257 -4.52 -3.90 12.20
N LEU A 258 -3.36 -4.49 12.34
CA LEU A 258 -2.77 -4.87 13.63
C LEU A 258 -1.76 -3.85 14.14
N ASN A 259 -1.24 -3.03 13.25
CA ASN A 259 -0.40 -1.90 13.62
C ASN A 259 -1.25 -0.81 14.26
N PRO A 260 -0.72 -0.07 15.25
CA PRO A 260 -1.42 1.09 15.79
C PRO A 260 -1.91 2.00 14.68
N PRO A 261 -3.17 2.42 14.70
CA PRO A 261 -3.68 3.33 13.70
C PRO A 261 -2.90 4.65 13.79
N LYS A 262 -2.65 5.26 12.62
CA LYS A 262 -2.15 6.62 12.55
C LYS A 262 -3.30 7.60 12.72
N MET A 263 -3.03 8.73 13.32
CA MET A 263 -3.94 9.86 13.23
C MET A 263 -3.88 10.46 11.83
N MET A 264 -5.00 10.95 11.35
CA MET A 264 -5.06 11.71 10.10
C MET A 264 -5.79 13.03 10.31
N THR A 265 -5.29 14.05 9.64
CA THR A 265 -5.97 15.36 9.53
C THR A 265 -6.03 15.74 8.05
N TYR A 266 -7.22 16.13 7.60
CA TYR A 266 -7.46 16.62 6.25
C TYR A 266 -7.92 18.07 6.31
N VAL A 267 -7.44 18.87 5.38
CA VAL A 267 -7.95 20.21 5.09
C VAL A 267 -8.14 20.32 3.58
N GLY A 268 -9.30 20.80 3.17
CA GLY A 268 -9.61 20.94 1.75
C GLY A 268 -10.79 21.86 1.51
N ALA A 269 -10.97 22.18 0.25
CA ALA A 269 -12.11 22.95 -0.23
C ALA A 269 -12.98 22.09 -1.13
N SER A 270 -14.26 22.36 -1.18
CA SER A 270 -15.18 21.72 -2.12
C SER A 270 -16.07 22.75 -2.81
N ALA A 271 -16.48 22.39 -4.02
CA ALA A 271 -17.42 23.14 -4.81
C ALA A 271 -18.57 22.24 -5.26
N ALA A 272 -19.78 22.75 -5.16
CA ALA A 272 -21.00 22.18 -5.72
C ALA A 272 -21.69 23.26 -6.59
N LYS A 273 -22.78 22.89 -7.20
CA LYS A 273 -23.62 23.90 -7.86
C LYS A 273 -24.13 24.89 -6.78
N ASP A 274 -23.74 26.15 -6.91
CA ASP A 274 -24.17 27.25 -6.05
C ASP A 274 -23.70 27.15 -4.57
N MET A 275 -22.69 26.30 -4.26
CA MET A 275 -22.15 26.16 -2.92
C MET A 275 -20.62 25.93 -2.94
N TYR A 276 -19.92 26.63 -2.08
CA TYR A 276 -18.49 26.43 -1.80
C TYR A 276 -18.32 26.05 -0.33
N SER A 277 -17.36 25.18 -0.05
CA SER A 277 -17.14 24.77 1.34
C SER A 277 -15.65 24.65 1.65
N LEU A 278 -15.31 24.98 2.89
CA LEU A 278 -14.04 24.64 3.50
C LEU A 278 -14.25 23.45 4.43
N ASN A 279 -13.49 22.39 4.25
CA ASN A 279 -13.69 21.13 4.94
C ASN A 279 -12.46 20.73 5.76
N GLY A 280 -12.68 20.31 7.00
CA GLY A 280 -11.71 19.68 7.86
C GLY A 280 -12.16 18.26 8.20
N ARG A 281 -11.23 17.32 8.27
CA ARG A 281 -11.47 15.96 8.79
C ARG A 281 -10.37 15.58 9.77
N MET A 282 -10.76 14.96 10.87
CA MET A 282 -9.83 14.40 11.85
C MET A 282 -10.24 12.96 12.15
N GLY A 283 -9.31 12.06 12.18
CA GLY A 283 -9.65 10.66 12.39
C GLY A 283 -8.46 9.72 12.47
N VAL A 284 -8.72 8.46 12.23
CA VAL A 284 -7.74 7.39 12.29
C VAL A 284 -7.56 6.76 10.92
N TYR A 285 -6.33 6.35 10.61
CA TYR A 285 -5.96 5.63 9.40
C TYR A 285 -5.21 4.36 9.78
N THR A 286 -5.69 3.23 9.29
CA THR A 286 -5.15 1.91 9.64
C THR A 286 -4.16 1.40 8.61
N SER A 287 -3.32 0.43 8.99
CA SER A 287 -2.38 -0.25 8.09
C SER A 287 -3.06 -0.92 6.90
N ASN A 288 -4.32 -1.32 7.03
CA ASN A 288 -5.13 -1.87 5.94
C ASN A 288 -5.78 -0.80 5.05
N LYS A 289 -5.31 0.45 5.15
CA LYS A 289 -5.81 1.59 4.35
C LYS A 289 -7.31 1.85 4.56
N PHE A 290 -7.82 1.54 5.74
CA PHE A 290 -9.14 1.94 6.20
C PHE A 290 -8.99 3.21 7.03
N SER A 291 -9.90 4.16 6.88
CA SER A 291 -9.96 5.35 7.72
C SER A 291 -11.37 5.61 8.22
N ALA A 292 -11.47 6.16 9.43
CA ALA A 292 -12.69 6.67 10.00
C ALA A 292 -12.42 8.08 10.51
N SER A 293 -13.30 9.02 10.24
CA SER A 293 -13.09 10.42 10.56
C SER A 293 -14.37 11.14 10.98
N LEU A 294 -14.18 12.14 11.84
CA LEU A 294 -15.11 13.23 12.08
C LEU A 294 -14.85 14.31 11.02
N ASN A 295 -15.89 14.81 10.41
CA ASN A 295 -15.84 15.84 9.38
C ASN A 295 -16.49 17.12 9.90
N LEU A 296 -15.88 18.24 9.59
CA LEU A 296 -16.41 19.57 9.87
C LEU A 296 -16.36 20.36 8.58
N GLY A 297 -17.38 21.14 8.29
CA GLY A 297 -17.44 22.00 7.11
C GLY A 297 -18.03 23.35 7.42
N LEU A 298 -17.49 24.35 6.76
CA LEU A 298 -18.07 25.68 6.65
C LEU A 298 -18.49 25.87 5.19
N ASN A 299 -19.77 26.05 4.97
CA ASN A 299 -20.36 26.13 3.64
C ASN A 299 -20.84 27.58 3.38
N TYR A 300 -20.71 28.03 2.14
CA TYR A 300 -21.22 29.29 1.67
C TYR A 300 -22.08 29.07 0.43
N ALA A 301 -23.35 29.40 0.52
CA ALA A 301 -24.32 29.24 -0.56
C ALA A 301 -25.37 30.37 -0.49
N SER A 302 -25.77 30.92 -1.64
CA SER A 302 -26.81 31.94 -1.73
C SER A 302 -26.60 33.11 -0.76
N GLU A 303 -25.35 33.58 -0.62
CA GLU A 303 -24.92 34.66 0.27
C GLU A 303 -25.03 34.38 1.77
N GLU A 304 -25.30 33.11 2.16
CA GLU A 304 -25.40 32.66 3.53
C GLU A 304 -24.34 31.66 3.91
N PHE A 305 -23.90 31.67 5.18
CA PHE A 305 -23.01 30.66 5.75
C PHE A 305 -23.83 29.61 6.49
N SER A 306 -23.40 28.36 6.32
CA SER A 306 -23.91 27.21 7.06
C SER A 306 -22.76 26.32 7.55
N GLY A 307 -23.01 25.55 8.61
CA GLY A 307 -22.07 24.58 9.11
C GLY A 307 -22.42 23.17 8.66
N SER A 308 -21.44 22.26 8.70
CA SER A 308 -21.70 20.84 8.60
C SER A 308 -20.84 20.04 9.55
N ILE A 309 -21.40 18.99 10.09
CA ILE A 309 -20.71 18.01 10.92
C ILE A 309 -21.09 16.60 10.45
N GLY A 310 -20.15 15.69 10.47
CA GLY A 310 -20.43 14.34 10.03
C GLY A 310 -19.37 13.33 10.45
N VAL A 311 -19.69 12.08 10.23
CA VAL A 311 -18.75 10.96 10.38
C VAL A 311 -18.65 10.21 9.07
N SER A 312 -17.48 9.74 8.74
CA SER A 312 -17.27 8.97 7.52
C SER A 312 -16.23 7.88 7.70
N ALA A 313 -16.38 6.85 6.91
CA ALA A 313 -15.41 5.76 6.79
C ALA A 313 -15.00 5.61 5.32
N TYR A 314 -13.71 5.44 5.08
CA TYR A 314 -13.14 5.29 3.75
C TYR A 314 -12.24 4.07 3.67
N LYS A 315 -12.14 3.50 2.50
CA LYS A 315 -11.19 2.43 2.15
C LYS A 315 -10.42 2.87 0.91
N ALA A 316 -9.09 2.74 0.96
CA ALA A 316 -8.24 2.99 -0.19
C ALA A 316 -7.81 1.68 -0.87
N TRP A 317 -7.76 1.70 -2.21
CA TRP A 317 -7.30 0.63 -3.10
C TRP A 317 -6.32 1.23 -4.12
N GLY A 318 -5.06 1.22 -3.77
CA GLY A 318 -4.05 1.94 -4.55
C GLY A 318 -4.27 3.44 -4.44
N ILE A 319 -4.51 4.10 -5.56
CA ILE A 319 -4.84 5.54 -5.62
C ILE A 319 -6.33 5.82 -5.44
N PHE A 320 -7.20 4.80 -5.55
CA PHE A 320 -8.65 4.97 -5.41
C PHE A 320 -9.06 4.95 -3.96
N VAL A 321 -10.01 5.80 -3.62
CA VAL A 321 -10.65 5.86 -2.31
C VAL A 321 -12.15 5.85 -2.48
N GLY A 322 -12.82 4.94 -1.80
CA GLY A 322 -14.27 4.91 -1.70
C GLY A 322 -14.69 5.00 -0.24
N GLY A 323 -15.79 5.66 0.03
CA GLY A 323 -16.27 5.84 1.39
C GLY A 323 -17.74 6.08 1.49
N LEU A 324 -18.20 6.00 2.72
CA LEU A 324 -19.57 6.28 3.11
C LEU A 324 -19.56 7.08 4.40
N GLY A 325 -20.38 8.09 4.49
CA GLY A 325 -20.53 8.91 5.68
C GLY A 325 -21.97 9.33 5.92
N VAL A 326 -22.16 9.99 7.03
CA VAL A 326 -23.39 10.67 7.38
C VAL A 326 -23.03 12.07 7.77
N THR A 327 -23.73 13.06 7.23
CA THR A 327 -23.45 14.48 7.44
C THR A 327 -24.74 15.20 7.79
N ASP A 328 -24.70 16.00 8.82
CA ASP A 328 -25.70 16.98 9.16
C ASP A 328 -25.22 18.37 8.71
N MET A 329 -25.99 19.02 7.84
CA MET A 329 -25.76 20.39 7.41
C MET A 329 -26.77 21.26 8.12
N PHE A 330 -26.30 22.25 8.86
CA PHE A 330 -27.13 23.15 9.66
C PHE A 330 -26.92 24.61 9.22
N GLY A 331 -28.01 25.26 8.93
CA GLY A 331 -28.12 26.68 8.54
C GLY A 331 -29.16 27.42 9.38
N LYS A 332 -29.39 28.66 8.99
CA LYS A 332 -30.31 29.55 9.73
C LYS A 332 -31.75 29.03 9.78
N ASP A 333 -32.21 28.38 8.70
CA ASP A 333 -33.62 28.04 8.54
C ASP A 333 -33.87 26.52 8.38
N SER A 334 -32.86 25.69 8.25
CA SER A 334 -33.05 24.24 8.08
C SER A 334 -31.81 23.42 8.42
N ASN A 335 -32.04 22.22 8.94
CA ASN A 335 -31.03 21.17 9.10
C ASN A 335 -31.30 20.07 8.08
N THR A 336 -30.23 19.59 7.44
CA THR A 336 -30.35 18.50 6.46
C THR A 336 -29.40 17.37 6.82
N PHE A 337 -29.98 16.27 7.26
CA PHE A 337 -29.26 15.05 7.54
C PHE A 337 -29.16 14.19 6.27
N SER A 338 -27.95 13.82 5.86
CA SER A 338 -27.70 13.19 4.57
C SER A 338 -26.75 12.02 4.68
N LEU A 339 -26.99 10.95 3.90
CA LEU A 339 -26.00 9.94 3.60
C LEU A 339 -25.01 10.49 2.57
N THR A 340 -23.71 10.30 2.81
CA THR A 340 -22.63 10.89 1.99
C THR A 340 -21.75 9.80 1.39
N PRO A 341 -22.16 9.14 0.28
CA PRO A 341 -21.25 8.30 -0.50
C PRO A 341 -20.16 9.17 -1.13
N SER A 342 -18.92 8.67 -1.09
CA SER A 342 -17.77 9.39 -1.62
C SER A 342 -16.90 8.43 -2.45
N LEU A 343 -16.38 8.95 -3.56
CA LEU A 343 -15.44 8.25 -4.42
C LEU A 343 -14.37 9.22 -4.88
N GLY A 344 -13.11 8.80 -4.93
CA GLY A 344 -12.06 9.71 -5.33
C GLY A 344 -10.69 9.07 -5.53
N LEU A 345 -9.73 9.96 -5.64
CA LEU A 345 -8.32 9.63 -5.84
C LEU A 345 -7.50 10.22 -4.68
N SER A 346 -6.55 9.44 -4.19
CA SER A 346 -5.62 9.84 -3.13
C SER A 346 -4.19 9.55 -3.59
N PHE A 347 -3.40 10.60 -3.70
CA PHE A 347 -2.02 10.57 -4.17
C PHE A 347 -1.08 10.69 -2.98
N LEU A 348 -0.63 9.54 -2.46
CA LEU A 348 0.31 9.49 -1.34
C LEU A 348 1.70 9.99 -1.75
N ASN A 349 2.33 10.79 -0.89
CA ASN A 349 3.73 11.15 -1.05
C ASN A 349 4.65 9.91 -0.84
N LYS A 350 5.92 10.01 -1.26
CA LYS A 350 6.89 8.91 -1.15
C LYS A 350 7.09 8.41 0.29
N SER A 351 7.02 9.29 1.27
CA SER A 351 7.17 8.96 2.70
C SER A 351 5.89 8.45 3.35
N GLN A 352 4.75 8.45 2.64
CA GLN A 352 3.42 8.09 3.15
C GLN A 352 3.00 8.88 4.41
N THR A 353 3.49 10.10 4.53
CA THR A 353 3.15 11.03 5.62
C THR A 353 2.06 12.00 5.23
N SER A 354 1.76 12.13 3.94
CA SER A 354 0.66 12.94 3.45
C SER A 354 0.13 12.44 2.12
N SER A 355 -1.13 12.78 1.82
CA SER A 355 -1.73 12.59 0.50
C SER A 355 -2.36 13.88 0.00
N PHE A 356 -2.48 13.98 -1.32
CA PHE A 356 -3.34 14.94 -2.00
C PHE A 356 -4.57 14.18 -2.49
N ASP A 357 -5.76 14.65 -2.11
CA ASP A 357 -7.00 13.94 -2.32
C ASP A 357 -7.94 14.74 -3.22
N VAL A 358 -8.56 14.07 -4.18
CA VAL A 358 -9.64 14.61 -5.03
C VAL A 358 -10.83 13.68 -4.87
N MET A 359 -11.95 14.20 -4.35
CA MET A 359 -13.12 13.40 -4.00
C MET A 359 -14.39 13.96 -4.65
N LEU A 360 -15.23 13.07 -5.15
CA LEU A 360 -16.61 13.32 -5.49
C LEU A 360 -17.48 12.84 -4.32
N ASN A 361 -18.23 13.73 -3.72
CA ASN A 361 -19.12 13.44 -2.61
C ASN A 361 -20.58 13.62 -3.06
N GLY A 362 -21.41 12.61 -2.82
CA GLY A 362 -22.85 12.71 -2.99
C GLY A 362 -23.51 13.04 -1.65
N TYR A 363 -24.58 13.77 -1.67
CA TYR A 363 -25.43 14.05 -0.51
C TYR A 363 -26.82 13.56 -0.80
N VAL A 364 -27.21 12.47 -0.16
CA VAL A 364 -28.54 11.84 -0.28
C VAL A 364 -29.31 12.17 0.99
N PRO A 365 -30.18 13.19 0.98
CA PRO A 365 -30.95 13.58 2.17
C PRO A 365 -31.88 12.45 2.61
N PHE A 366 -32.05 12.30 3.93
CA PHE A 366 -33.04 11.37 4.48
C PHE A 366 -34.47 11.96 4.44
N SER A 367 -34.61 13.27 4.27
CA SER A 367 -35.92 13.95 4.10
C SER A 367 -36.26 14.04 2.60
N SER A 368 -37.54 13.82 2.29
CA SER A 368 -38.09 14.01 0.93
C SER A 368 -38.09 15.46 0.44
N ASP A 369 -37.97 16.44 1.34
CA ASP A 369 -38.06 17.86 1.05
C ASP A 369 -36.76 18.40 0.45
N HIS A 370 -35.68 17.69 0.58
CA HIS A 370 -34.37 18.05 0.05
C HIS A 370 -33.97 17.18 -1.15
N LYS A 371 -33.29 17.79 -2.11
CA LYS A 371 -32.86 17.12 -3.34
C LYS A 371 -31.41 16.57 -3.19
N PHE A 372 -31.14 15.48 -3.88
CA PHE A 372 -29.79 15.00 -4.06
C PHE A 372 -28.86 16.10 -4.59
N SER A 373 -27.72 16.23 -3.98
CA SER A 373 -26.66 17.14 -4.43
C SER A 373 -25.30 16.42 -4.45
N TYR A 374 -24.33 17.00 -5.11
CA TYR A 374 -22.96 16.49 -5.13
C TYR A 374 -21.95 17.64 -5.07
N SER A 375 -20.75 17.34 -4.57
CA SER A 375 -19.63 18.28 -4.58
C SER A 375 -18.35 17.56 -5.02
N ILE A 376 -17.44 18.35 -5.59
CA ILE A 376 -16.07 17.94 -5.82
C ILE A 376 -15.22 18.62 -4.74
N SER A 377 -14.44 17.83 -4.01
CA SER A 377 -13.52 18.35 -3.01
C SER A 377 -12.07 18.03 -3.38
N VAL A 378 -11.20 18.96 -3.04
CA VAL A 378 -9.74 18.86 -3.23
C VAL A 378 -9.08 19.25 -1.92
N GLY A 379 -8.11 18.46 -1.46
CA GLY A 379 -7.44 18.78 -0.20
C GLY A 379 -6.21 17.96 0.05
N LYS A 380 -5.64 18.17 1.22
CA LYS A 380 -4.44 17.49 1.70
C LYS A 380 -4.72 16.74 3.00
N THR A 381 -4.39 15.46 3.04
CA THR A 381 -4.37 14.67 4.26
C THR A 381 -2.93 14.55 4.78
N ILE A 382 -2.76 14.69 6.09
CA ILE A 382 -1.49 14.49 6.79
C ILE A 382 -1.69 13.31 7.75
N TYR A 383 -0.74 12.37 7.75
CA TYR A 383 -0.74 11.19 8.61
C TYR A 383 0.40 11.29 9.61
N PHE A 384 0.11 11.06 10.90
CA PHE A 384 1.10 11.10 11.97
C PHE A 384 0.86 10.00 12.99
N ASP A 385 1.93 9.52 13.60
CA ASP A 385 1.85 8.49 14.62
C ASP A 385 1.37 9.08 15.95
N LEU A 386 0.43 8.41 16.62
CA LEU A 386 -0.09 8.80 17.93
C LEU A 386 1.02 8.95 18.97
N ASN A 387 2.06 8.13 18.88
CA ASN A 387 3.21 8.17 19.79
C ASN A 387 4.07 9.44 19.68
N GLY A 388 3.93 10.19 18.56
CA GLY A 388 4.60 11.50 18.39
C GLY A 388 3.88 12.68 19.05
N LEU A 389 2.59 12.52 19.37
CA LEU A 389 1.77 13.54 20.02
C LEU A 389 1.77 13.46 21.57
N LEU A 390 2.18 12.30 22.10
CA LEU A 390 2.20 12.04 23.55
C LEU A 390 3.61 12.18 24.16
N LYS A 391 4.58 12.62 23.38
CA LYS A 391 5.92 13.04 23.82
C LYS A 391 6.04 14.56 23.74
#